data_f92430f2ef96b42f05f75741408690da
#
_entry.id   f92430f2ef96b42f05f75741408690da
#
_cell.length_a   1.000
_cell.length_b   1.000
_cell.length_c   1.000
_cell.angle_alpha   90.00
_cell.angle_beta   90.00
_cell.angle_gamma   90.00
#
_symmetry.space_group_name_H-M   'P 1'
#
loop_
_entity.id
_entity.type
_entity.pdbx_description
1 polymer ?
#
loop_
_entity_poly.entity_id
_entity_poly.type
_entity_poly.pdbx_seq_one_letter_code
_entity_poly.pdbx_strand_id
1 'polypeptide(L)'
;PKSPVEVSAEILATLRYRAEDTFNDDLYGAVITVPAYFDDAQRQATKDAAQLAGLNVLRLINEPTAAAIAYGLDNASEGVYAVFDLGGGTFDISILRLTQGVFEVLSTGGDSALGGDDYDQALADFAMAQQPGLQASTAEDKTRLKASARAAKEALTSADTVSLDVALSTGALSVQLSRADFEQATQALT
;
A
#
# COMPACT_ATOMS: atom_id res chain seq x y z
N PRO A 1 3.84 18.71 17.13
CA PRO A 1 4.29 17.53 16.38
C PRO A 1 3.77 16.29 17.09
N LYS A 2 3.28 15.30 16.34
CA LYS A 2 2.87 14.00 16.86
C LYS A 2 4.00 13.00 16.62
N SER A 3 4.15 12.05 17.53
CA SER A 3 5.06 10.93 17.35
C SER A 3 4.48 9.89 16.36
N PRO A 4 5.29 9.02 15.76
CA PRO A 4 4.79 7.93 14.92
C PRO A 4 3.76 7.03 15.64
N VAL A 5 3.97 6.78 16.94
CA VAL A 5 3.03 6.00 17.78
C VAL A 5 1.66 6.68 17.87
N GLU A 6 1.64 8.01 18.10
CA GLU A 6 0.39 8.78 18.18
C GLU A 6 -0.34 8.82 16.84
N VAL A 7 0.38 8.97 15.73
CA VAL A 7 -0.23 8.93 14.39
C VAL A 7 -0.81 7.55 14.09
N SER A 8 -0.07 6.49 14.39
CA SER A 8 -0.55 5.10 14.25
C SER A 8 -1.78 4.84 15.12
N ALA A 9 -1.81 5.37 16.34
CA ALA A 9 -2.96 5.25 17.24
C ALA A 9 -4.22 5.89 16.66
N GLU A 10 -4.13 7.04 16.00
CA GLU A 10 -5.28 7.70 15.35
C GLU A 10 -5.83 6.86 14.18
N ILE A 11 -4.95 6.26 13.39
CA ILE A 11 -5.34 5.36 12.29
C ILE A 11 -6.05 4.13 12.87
N LEU A 12 -5.45 3.49 13.88
CA LEU A 12 -6.02 2.32 14.53
C LEU A 12 -7.36 2.61 15.21
N ALA A 13 -7.50 3.78 15.86
CA ALA A 13 -8.77 4.22 16.44
C ALA A 13 -9.86 4.39 15.37
N THR A 14 -9.51 4.96 14.22
CA THR A 14 -10.44 5.10 13.10
C THR A 14 -10.90 3.73 12.58
N LEU A 15 -9.98 2.77 12.46
CA LEU A 15 -10.29 1.40 12.04
C LEU A 15 -11.16 0.68 13.08
N ARG A 16 -10.85 0.86 14.36
CA ARG A 16 -11.67 0.33 15.46
C ARG A 16 -13.12 0.80 15.37
N TYR A 17 -13.36 2.11 15.29
CA TYR A 17 -14.70 2.67 15.17
C TYR A 17 -15.46 2.15 13.95
N ARG A 18 -14.78 2.02 12.80
CA ARG A 18 -15.40 1.46 11.60
C ARG A 18 -15.82 -0.01 11.79
N ALA A 19 -15.00 -0.79 12.47
CA ALA A 19 -15.30 -2.19 12.74
C ALA A 19 -16.46 -2.31 13.75
N GLU A 20 -16.43 -1.57 14.85
CA GLU A 20 -17.50 -1.52 15.84
C GLU A 20 -18.83 -1.08 15.21
N ASP A 21 -18.82 -0.08 14.35
CA ASP A 21 -20.00 0.35 13.60
C ASP A 21 -20.51 -0.74 12.62
N THR A 22 -19.59 -1.44 11.95
CA THR A 22 -19.94 -2.52 11.00
C THR A 22 -20.56 -3.73 11.71
N PHE A 23 -20.03 -4.11 12.86
CA PHE A 23 -20.53 -5.25 13.64
C PHE A 23 -21.65 -4.87 14.59
N ASN A 24 -21.87 -3.57 14.81
CA ASN A 24 -22.80 -3.00 15.80
C ASN A 24 -22.55 -3.59 17.21
N ASP A 25 -21.28 -3.76 17.57
CA ASP A 25 -20.81 -4.32 18.84
C ASP A 25 -19.38 -3.88 19.14
N ASP A 26 -18.99 -3.91 20.42
CA ASP A 26 -17.64 -3.63 20.84
C ASP A 26 -16.68 -4.73 20.41
N LEU A 27 -15.45 -4.36 20.01
CA LEU A 27 -14.42 -5.33 19.63
C LEU A 27 -13.82 -6.00 20.89
N TYR A 28 -13.84 -7.33 20.92
CA TYR A 28 -13.11 -8.10 21.92
C TYR A 28 -11.60 -7.85 21.87
N GLY A 29 -11.05 -7.68 20.68
CA GLY A 29 -9.65 -7.39 20.41
C GLY A 29 -9.30 -7.49 18.92
N ALA A 30 -8.04 -7.24 18.62
CA ALA A 30 -7.53 -7.25 17.25
C ALA A 30 -6.26 -8.06 17.11
N VAL A 31 -6.11 -8.75 15.97
CA VAL A 31 -4.83 -9.21 15.46
C VAL A 31 -4.28 -8.14 14.54
N ILE A 32 -3.04 -7.71 14.77
CA ILE A 32 -2.42 -6.65 14.01
C ILE A 32 -1.22 -7.21 13.25
N THR A 33 -1.10 -6.89 11.98
CA THR A 33 0.04 -7.28 11.16
C THR A 33 1.17 -6.27 11.26
N VAL A 34 2.40 -6.77 11.20
CA VAL A 34 3.62 -5.96 11.17
C VAL A 34 4.59 -6.53 10.14
N PRO A 35 5.44 -5.69 9.52
CA PRO A 35 6.51 -6.17 8.65
C PRO A 35 7.37 -7.23 9.35
N ALA A 36 7.82 -8.23 8.59
CA ALA A 36 8.58 -9.34 9.16
C ALA A 36 9.94 -8.89 9.73
N TYR A 37 10.50 -7.78 9.20
CA TYR A 37 11.77 -7.20 9.63
C TYR A 37 11.68 -6.27 10.84
N PHE A 38 10.45 -5.98 11.35
CA PHE A 38 10.30 -5.17 12.56
C PHE A 38 11.02 -5.80 13.73
N ASP A 39 11.85 -5.00 14.41
CA ASP A 39 12.50 -5.36 15.65
C ASP A 39 11.53 -5.29 16.86
N ASP A 40 12.01 -5.69 18.02
CA ASP A 40 11.19 -5.72 19.23
C ASP A 40 10.69 -4.33 19.66
N ALA A 41 11.47 -3.27 19.41
CA ALA A 41 11.08 -1.90 19.75
C ALA A 41 9.94 -1.43 18.84
N GLN A 42 10.02 -1.72 17.53
CA GLN A 42 8.98 -1.39 16.56
C GLN A 42 7.69 -2.20 16.82
N ARG A 43 7.82 -3.48 17.19
CA ARG A 43 6.69 -4.32 17.60
C ARG A 43 6.03 -3.79 18.87
N GLN A 44 6.81 -3.36 19.86
CA GLN A 44 6.29 -2.75 21.05
C GLN A 44 5.59 -1.42 20.77
N ALA A 45 6.19 -0.56 19.93
CA ALA A 45 5.58 0.69 19.51
C ALA A 45 4.22 0.49 18.81
N THR A 46 4.08 -0.59 18.03
CA THR A 46 2.80 -0.96 17.42
C THR A 46 1.76 -1.36 18.47
N LYS A 47 2.15 -2.13 19.51
CA LYS A 47 1.26 -2.47 20.63
C LYS A 47 0.86 -1.24 21.41
N ASP A 48 1.79 -0.32 21.66
CA ASP A 48 1.53 0.92 22.39
C ASP A 48 0.54 1.81 21.63
N ALA A 49 0.69 1.90 20.28
CA ALA A 49 -0.26 2.61 19.44
C ALA A 49 -1.66 1.99 19.48
N ALA A 50 -1.75 0.66 19.46
CA ALA A 50 -3.03 -0.03 19.57
C ALA A 50 -3.68 0.18 20.95
N GLN A 51 -2.90 0.17 22.02
CA GLN A 51 -3.38 0.45 23.37
C GLN A 51 -3.89 1.90 23.48
N LEU A 52 -3.18 2.87 22.92
CA LEU A 52 -3.64 4.27 22.86
C LEU A 52 -4.94 4.41 22.06
N ALA A 53 -5.13 3.60 21.02
CA ALA A 53 -6.36 3.52 20.23
C ALA A 53 -7.51 2.81 20.97
N GLY A 54 -7.28 2.26 22.17
CA GLY A 54 -8.26 1.49 22.93
C GLY A 54 -8.51 0.08 22.37
N LEU A 55 -7.56 -0.48 21.62
CA LEU A 55 -7.62 -1.85 21.12
C LEU A 55 -6.90 -2.82 22.07
N ASN A 56 -7.55 -3.96 22.34
CA ASN A 56 -6.89 -5.09 22.96
C ASN A 56 -6.16 -5.90 21.91
N VAL A 57 -4.81 -5.92 21.94
CA VAL A 57 -3.99 -6.67 20.98
C VAL A 57 -3.96 -8.14 21.36
N LEU A 58 -4.67 -8.96 20.61
CA LEU A 58 -4.68 -10.42 20.78
C LEU A 58 -3.36 -11.04 20.33
N ARG A 59 -2.83 -10.57 19.19
CA ARG A 59 -1.58 -11.03 18.60
C ARG A 59 -1.01 -10.05 17.61
N LEU A 60 0.33 -9.99 17.50
CA LEU A 60 1.02 -9.50 16.31
C LEU A 60 1.42 -10.68 15.44
N ILE A 61 1.20 -10.58 14.14
CA ILE A 61 1.69 -11.55 13.14
C ILE A 61 2.47 -10.84 12.05
N ASN A 62 3.38 -11.54 11.40
CA ASN A 62 4.11 -10.97 10.28
C ASN A 62 3.19 -10.80 9.06
N GLU A 63 3.28 -9.68 8.36
CA GLU A 63 2.49 -9.39 7.15
C GLU A 63 2.58 -10.50 6.10
N PRO A 64 3.78 -11.02 5.73
CA PRO A 64 3.85 -12.10 4.76
C PRO A 64 3.21 -13.40 5.24
N THR A 65 3.21 -13.67 6.55
CA THR A 65 2.51 -14.83 7.13
C THR A 65 0.99 -14.63 7.04
N ALA A 66 0.50 -13.42 7.32
CA ALA A 66 -0.92 -13.12 7.21
C ALA A 66 -1.40 -13.23 5.75
N ALA A 67 -0.62 -12.72 4.80
CA ALA A 67 -0.90 -12.85 3.38
C ALA A 67 -0.94 -14.34 2.95
N ALA A 68 0.04 -15.14 3.36
CA ALA A 68 0.07 -16.56 3.08
C ALA A 68 -1.17 -17.29 3.61
N ILE A 69 -1.60 -16.99 4.83
CA ILE A 69 -2.82 -17.56 5.43
C ILE A 69 -4.06 -17.11 4.64
N ALA A 70 -4.16 -15.83 4.28
CA ALA A 70 -5.29 -15.30 3.51
C ALA A 70 -5.45 -15.97 2.13
N TYR A 71 -4.34 -16.39 1.52
CA TYR A 71 -4.34 -17.18 0.29
C TYR A 71 -4.55 -18.70 0.51
N GLY A 72 -4.77 -19.15 1.74
CA GLY A 72 -5.01 -20.53 2.08
C GLY A 72 -3.79 -21.43 2.04
N LEU A 73 -2.58 -20.85 2.11
CA LEU A 73 -1.33 -21.61 2.08
C LEU A 73 -1.10 -22.43 3.36
N ASP A 74 -1.82 -22.16 4.44
CA ASP A 74 -1.84 -22.96 5.66
C ASP A 74 -2.37 -24.40 5.42
N ASN A 75 -3.19 -24.58 4.37
CA ASN A 75 -3.68 -25.85 3.90
C ASN A 75 -2.94 -26.39 2.66
N ALA A 76 -1.89 -25.71 2.21
CA ALA A 76 -1.10 -26.11 1.06
C ALA A 76 -0.06 -27.19 1.42
N SER A 77 0.61 -27.73 0.40
CA SER A 77 1.72 -28.66 0.60
C SER A 77 2.90 -27.96 1.29
N GLU A 78 3.64 -28.69 2.11
CA GLU A 78 4.90 -28.20 2.65
C GLU A 78 5.83 -27.73 1.53
N GLY A 79 6.55 -26.62 1.76
CA GLY A 79 7.42 -26.06 0.73
C GLY A 79 7.94 -24.67 1.07
N VAL A 80 8.59 -24.08 0.09
CA VAL A 80 9.11 -22.71 0.15
C VAL A 80 8.26 -21.82 -0.75
N TYR A 81 7.80 -20.70 -0.21
CA TYR A 81 6.91 -19.76 -0.86
C TYR A 81 7.55 -18.37 -0.88
N ALA A 82 7.33 -17.64 -1.94
CA ALA A 82 7.64 -16.22 -2.02
C ALA A 82 6.35 -15.40 -1.86
N VAL A 83 6.35 -14.45 -0.94
CA VAL A 83 5.30 -13.46 -0.80
C VAL A 83 5.82 -12.14 -1.34
N PHE A 84 5.16 -11.64 -2.38
CA PHE A 84 5.45 -10.39 -3.04
C PHE A 84 4.36 -9.39 -2.65
N ASP A 85 4.72 -8.37 -1.87
CA ASP A 85 3.80 -7.37 -1.36
C ASP A 85 4.23 -5.98 -1.86
N LEU A 86 3.50 -5.48 -2.86
CA LEU A 86 3.69 -4.13 -3.39
C LEU A 86 2.53 -3.26 -2.92
N GLY A 87 2.80 -2.49 -1.87
CA GLY A 87 1.85 -1.56 -1.28
C GLY A 87 1.80 -0.20 -1.99
N GLY A 88 1.20 0.79 -1.34
CA GLY A 88 1.12 2.16 -1.87
C GLY A 88 2.45 2.90 -1.82
N GLY A 89 3.29 2.64 -0.82
CA GLY A 89 4.56 3.35 -0.61
C GLY A 89 5.76 2.46 -0.31
N THR A 90 5.57 1.14 -0.18
CA THR A 90 6.63 0.16 0.09
C THR A 90 6.45 -1.06 -0.78
N PHE A 91 7.57 -1.69 -1.11
CA PHE A 91 7.65 -3.01 -1.71
C PHE A 91 8.36 -3.95 -0.74
N ASP A 92 7.73 -5.04 -0.40
CA ASP A 92 8.26 -6.07 0.47
C ASP A 92 8.22 -7.44 -0.22
N ILE A 93 9.33 -8.17 -0.16
CA ILE A 93 9.40 -9.56 -0.60
C ILE A 93 9.90 -10.42 0.56
N SER A 94 9.21 -11.53 0.80
CA SER A 94 9.57 -12.46 1.87
C SER A 94 9.57 -13.89 1.37
N ILE A 95 10.59 -14.64 1.77
CA ILE A 95 10.66 -16.08 1.52
C ILE A 95 10.22 -16.80 2.79
N LEU A 96 9.17 -17.60 2.67
CA LEU A 96 8.58 -18.36 3.76
C LEU A 96 8.81 -19.86 3.52
N ARG A 97 9.08 -20.61 4.58
CA ARG A 97 8.98 -22.06 4.60
C ARG A 97 7.74 -22.49 5.38
N LEU A 98 6.92 -23.33 4.76
CA LEU A 98 5.82 -24.00 5.44
C LEU A 98 6.22 -25.43 5.77
N THR A 99 6.22 -25.77 7.06
CA THR A 99 6.49 -27.11 7.57
C THR A 99 5.51 -27.40 8.70
N GLN A 100 4.74 -28.46 8.60
CA GLN A 100 3.76 -28.90 9.62
C GLN A 100 2.80 -27.80 10.08
N GLY A 101 2.34 -26.97 9.15
CA GLY A 101 1.41 -25.86 9.45
C GLY A 101 2.08 -24.62 10.07
N VAL A 102 3.42 -24.61 10.19
CA VAL A 102 4.18 -23.48 10.73
C VAL A 102 4.88 -22.73 9.61
N PHE A 103 4.68 -21.41 9.55
CA PHE A 103 5.41 -20.52 8.65
C PHE A 103 6.67 -19.99 9.34
N GLU A 104 7.81 -20.25 8.72
CA GLU A 104 9.10 -19.69 9.10
C GLU A 104 9.52 -18.66 8.04
N VAL A 105 9.85 -17.44 8.45
CA VAL A 105 10.41 -16.43 7.54
C VAL A 105 11.89 -16.70 7.38
N LEU A 106 12.31 -17.08 6.18
CA LEU A 106 13.72 -17.40 5.86
C LEU A 106 14.51 -16.15 5.49
N SER A 107 13.90 -15.24 4.76
CA SER A 107 14.55 -14.02 4.28
C SER A 107 13.51 -12.95 3.96
N THR A 108 13.90 -11.69 4.09
CA THR A 108 13.12 -10.52 3.69
C THR A 108 13.99 -9.60 2.85
N GLY A 109 13.37 -8.89 1.93
CA GLY A 109 13.97 -7.84 1.11
C GLY A 109 12.89 -6.90 0.65
N GLY A 110 13.25 -5.89 -0.14
CA GLY A 110 12.30 -4.93 -0.68
C GLY A 110 12.87 -3.53 -0.76
N ASP A 111 11.98 -2.56 -0.97
CA ASP A 111 12.31 -1.14 -1.01
C ASP A 111 11.26 -0.36 -0.19
N SER A 112 11.70 0.33 0.84
CA SER A 112 10.84 1.11 1.74
C SER A 112 10.35 2.44 1.13
N ALA A 113 10.77 2.76 -0.09
CA ALA A 113 10.41 3.97 -0.82
C ALA A 113 9.93 3.67 -2.25
N LEU A 114 9.45 2.45 -2.53
CA LEU A 114 8.87 2.05 -3.80
C LEU A 114 7.46 1.49 -3.57
N GLY A 115 6.48 2.09 -4.19
CA GLY A 115 5.09 1.64 -4.11
C GLY A 115 4.20 2.21 -5.20
N GLY A 116 2.92 1.90 -5.15
CA GLY A 116 1.91 2.36 -6.10
C GLY A 116 1.91 3.88 -6.32
N ASP A 117 2.30 4.63 -5.30
CA ASP A 117 2.40 6.09 -5.32
C ASP A 117 3.49 6.61 -6.28
N ASP A 118 4.58 5.83 -6.45
CA ASP A 118 5.68 6.17 -7.37
C ASP A 118 5.26 5.90 -8.81
N TYR A 119 4.52 4.82 -9.03
CA TYR A 119 3.90 4.54 -10.34
C TYR A 119 2.87 5.62 -10.72
N ASP A 120 2.06 6.09 -9.76
CA ASP A 120 1.13 7.19 -9.98
C ASP A 120 1.87 8.48 -10.38
N GLN A 121 2.97 8.79 -9.70
CA GLN A 121 3.78 9.96 -9.98
C GLN A 121 4.47 9.86 -11.34
N ALA A 122 5.05 8.70 -11.66
CA ALA A 122 5.70 8.49 -12.97
C ALA A 122 4.70 8.66 -14.12
N LEU A 123 3.48 8.15 -13.98
CA LEU A 123 2.43 8.32 -14.98
C LEU A 123 1.94 9.77 -15.08
N ALA A 124 1.85 10.47 -13.96
CA ALA A 124 1.51 11.89 -13.93
C ALA A 124 2.54 12.73 -14.67
N ASP A 125 3.84 12.49 -14.42
CA ASP A 125 4.95 13.19 -15.06
C ASP A 125 5.00 12.88 -16.57
N PHE A 126 4.78 11.63 -16.95
CA PHE A 126 4.66 11.23 -18.34
C PHE A 126 3.52 11.95 -19.06
N ALA A 127 2.34 12.02 -18.46
CA ALA A 127 1.19 12.71 -19.03
C ALA A 127 1.45 14.22 -19.16
N MET A 128 2.05 14.86 -18.16
CA MET A 128 2.41 16.27 -18.22
C MET A 128 3.42 16.57 -19.32
N ALA A 129 4.37 15.67 -19.57
CA ALA A 129 5.35 15.84 -20.65
C ALA A 129 4.71 15.85 -22.05
N GLN A 130 3.52 15.27 -22.23
CA GLN A 130 2.80 15.27 -23.50
C GLN A 130 2.19 16.65 -23.86
N GLN A 131 2.03 17.55 -22.88
CA GLN A 131 1.48 18.89 -23.10
C GLN A 131 2.41 19.98 -22.55
N PRO A 132 3.52 20.27 -23.25
CA PRO A 132 4.44 21.32 -22.85
C PRO A 132 3.71 22.67 -22.78
N GLY A 133 3.77 23.34 -21.65
CA GLY A 133 3.09 24.62 -21.40
C GLY A 133 2.03 24.54 -20.29
N LEU A 134 1.57 23.35 -19.92
CA LEU A 134 0.80 23.14 -18.69
C LEU A 134 1.75 22.89 -17.51
N GLN A 135 1.31 23.31 -16.33
CA GLN A 135 2.05 23.10 -15.09
C GLN A 135 1.08 22.82 -13.94
N ALA A 136 1.38 21.82 -13.13
CA ALA A 136 0.72 21.60 -11.85
C ALA A 136 1.36 22.52 -10.81
N SER A 137 0.99 23.81 -10.82
CA SER A 137 1.67 24.87 -10.09
C SER A 137 1.29 24.92 -8.62
N THR A 138 0.11 24.44 -8.26
CA THR A 138 -0.39 24.46 -6.88
C THR A 138 -0.35 23.07 -6.24
N ALA A 139 -0.41 23.01 -4.90
CA ALA A 139 -0.54 21.75 -4.19
C ALA A 139 -1.82 21.00 -4.58
N GLU A 140 -2.89 21.75 -4.85
CA GLU A 140 -4.18 21.20 -5.29
C GLU A 140 -4.06 20.59 -6.68
N ASP A 141 -3.39 21.26 -7.64
CA ASP A 141 -3.13 20.72 -8.98
C ASP A 141 -2.34 19.40 -8.91
N LYS A 142 -1.31 19.34 -8.08
CA LYS A 142 -0.49 18.13 -7.89
C LYS A 142 -1.33 16.98 -7.33
N THR A 143 -2.17 17.26 -6.35
CA THR A 143 -3.05 16.26 -5.75
C THR A 143 -4.08 15.73 -6.76
N ARG A 144 -4.71 16.63 -7.53
CA ARG A 144 -5.68 16.24 -8.57
C ARG A 144 -5.01 15.42 -9.68
N LEU A 145 -3.84 15.87 -10.15
CA LEU A 145 -3.08 15.19 -11.19
C LEU A 145 -2.71 13.78 -10.74
N LYS A 146 -2.16 13.62 -9.54
CA LYS A 146 -1.80 12.31 -8.98
C LYS A 146 -3.03 11.41 -8.83
N ALA A 147 -4.16 11.95 -8.37
CA ALA A 147 -5.41 11.18 -8.26
C ALA A 147 -5.93 10.71 -9.64
N SER A 148 -5.84 11.58 -10.68
CA SER A 148 -6.22 11.20 -12.04
C SER A 148 -5.26 10.17 -12.64
N ALA A 149 -3.96 10.29 -12.37
CA ALA A 149 -2.96 9.30 -12.80
C ALA A 149 -3.19 7.94 -12.15
N ARG A 150 -3.51 7.91 -10.85
CA ARG A 150 -3.90 6.69 -10.13
C ARG A 150 -5.14 6.04 -10.76
N ALA A 151 -6.18 6.81 -11.01
CA ALA A 151 -7.40 6.30 -11.64
C ALA A 151 -7.11 5.72 -13.04
N ALA A 152 -6.27 6.40 -13.84
CA ALA A 152 -5.84 5.92 -15.15
C ALA A 152 -5.02 4.61 -15.04
N LYS A 153 -4.07 4.54 -14.11
CA LYS A 153 -3.29 3.32 -13.83
C LYS A 153 -4.20 2.14 -13.48
N GLU A 154 -5.15 2.35 -12.56
CA GLU A 154 -6.10 1.32 -12.14
C GLU A 154 -6.99 0.85 -13.31
N ALA A 155 -7.45 1.78 -14.15
CA ALA A 155 -8.28 1.46 -15.31
C ALA A 155 -7.52 0.69 -16.40
N LEU A 156 -6.20 0.91 -16.57
CA LEU A 156 -5.35 0.13 -17.49
C LEU A 156 -5.25 -1.36 -17.13
N THR A 157 -5.66 -1.76 -15.94
CA THR A 157 -5.76 -3.18 -15.56
C THR A 157 -6.76 -3.93 -16.45
N SER A 158 -7.85 -3.28 -16.85
CA SER A 158 -8.94 -3.87 -17.63
C SER A 158 -9.10 -3.30 -19.04
N ALA A 159 -8.42 -2.18 -19.36
CA ALA A 159 -8.48 -1.52 -20.66
C ALA A 159 -7.08 -1.42 -21.28
N ASP A 160 -6.99 -1.42 -22.61
CA ASP A 160 -5.73 -1.24 -23.30
C ASP A 160 -5.34 0.24 -23.43
N THR A 161 -6.33 1.12 -23.41
CA THR A 161 -6.16 2.57 -23.45
C THR A 161 -7.17 3.26 -22.54
N VAL A 162 -6.74 4.36 -21.91
CA VAL A 162 -7.57 5.18 -21.02
C VAL A 162 -7.31 6.66 -21.28
N SER A 163 -8.29 7.52 -20.96
CA SER A 163 -8.08 8.97 -20.95
C SER A 163 -7.68 9.42 -19.54
N LEU A 164 -6.64 10.24 -19.44
CA LEU A 164 -6.28 10.99 -18.25
C LEU A 164 -6.71 12.43 -18.45
N ASP A 165 -7.78 12.83 -17.78
CA ASP A 165 -8.34 14.15 -17.88
C ASP A 165 -8.28 14.84 -16.52
N VAL A 166 -7.67 16.04 -16.44
CA VAL A 166 -7.61 16.83 -15.22
C VAL A 166 -7.61 18.32 -15.50
N ALA A 167 -8.41 19.07 -14.75
CA ALA A 167 -8.39 20.52 -14.77
C ALA A 167 -7.33 21.02 -13.77
N LEU A 168 -6.34 21.72 -14.30
CA LEU A 168 -5.27 22.40 -13.54
C LEU A 168 -5.54 23.91 -13.55
N SER A 169 -4.92 24.64 -12.63
CA SER A 169 -5.00 26.11 -12.58
C SER A 169 -4.47 26.78 -13.86
N THR A 170 -3.57 26.11 -14.60
CA THR A 170 -2.96 26.60 -15.85
C THR A 170 -3.69 26.16 -17.11
N GLY A 171 -4.69 25.29 -17.03
CA GLY A 171 -5.47 24.78 -18.16
C GLY A 171 -5.91 23.32 -17.95
N ALA A 172 -6.56 22.74 -18.95
CA ALA A 172 -6.99 21.35 -18.91
C ALA A 172 -5.93 20.44 -19.56
N LEU A 173 -5.52 19.41 -18.82
CA LEU A 173 -4.72 18.30 -19.35
C LEU A 173 -5.69 17.22 -19.85
N SER A 174 -5.51 16.74 -21.07
CA SER A 174 -6.25 15.59 -21.62
C SER A 174 -5.29 14.76 -22.48
N VAL A 175 -5.01 13.54 -22.05
CA VAL A 175 -4.04 12.65 -22.70
C VAL A 175 -4.63 11.24 -22.78
N GLN A 176 -4.52 10.61 -23.96
CA GLN A 176 -4.78 9.17 -24.09
C GLN A 176 -3.52 8.40 -23.73
N LEU A 177 -3.67 7.43 -22.86
CA LEU A 177 -2.59 6.59 -22.33
C LEU A 177 -2.87 5.13 -22.66
N SER A 178 -1.87 4.43 -23.16
CA SER A 178 -1.90 2.97 -23.36
C SER A 178 -1.12 2.24 -22.26
N ARG A 179 -1.27 0.91 -22.21
CA ARG A 179 -0.41 0.06 -21.35
C ARG A 179 1.08 0.22 -21.69
N ALA A 180 1.42 0.36 -22.99
CA ALA A 180 2.79 0.57 -23.41
C ALA A 180 3.35 1.92 -22.90
N ASP A 181 2.52 2.98 -22.87
CA ASP A 181 2.91 4.26 -22.28
C ASP A 181 3.16 4.14 -20.78
N PHE A 182 2.30 3.37 -20.08
CA PHE A 182 2.50 3.08 -18.66
C PHE A 182 3.79 2.30 -18.39
N GLU A 183 4.06 1.24 -19.16
CA GLU A 183 5.30 0.46 -19.06
C GLU A 183 6.53 1.32 -19.33
N GLN A 184 6.46 2.21 -20.33
CA GLN A 184 7.54 3.16 -20.62
C GLN A 184 7.76 4.15 -19.48
N ALA A 185 6.67 4.72 -18.94
CA ALA A 185 6.74 5.70 -17.84
C ALA A 185 7.33 5.10 -16.56
N THR A 186 7.09 3.81 -16.32
CA THR A 186 7.45 3.12 -15.07
C THR A 186 8.67 2.21 -15.19
N GLN A 187 9.33 2.17 -16.36
CA GLN A 187 10.46 1.28 -16.64
C GLN A 187 11.60 1.39 -15.61
N ALA A 188 11.81 2.56 -15.03
CA ALA A 188 12.86 2.78 -14.02
C ALA A 188 12.48 2.24 -12.62
N LEU A 189 11.22 1.87 -12.41
CA LEU A 189 10.69 1.36 -11.13
C LEU A 189 10.59 -0.17 -11.10
N THR A 190 10.79 -0.83 -12.24
CA THR A 190 10.75 -2.27 -12.42
C THR A 190 12.13 -2.82 -12.80
#